data_460f2beff02be5d794ff4aead441756b
#
_entry.id   460f2beff02be5d794ff4aead441756b
#
_cell.length_a   1.000
_cell.length_b   1.000
_cell.length_c   1.000
_cell.angle_alpha   90.00
_cell.angle_beta   90.00
_cell.angle_gamma   90.00
#
_symmetry.space_group_name_H-M   'P 1'
#
loop_
_entity.id
_entity.type
_entity.pdbx_description
1 polymer ?
#
loop_
_entity_poly.entity_id
_entity_poly.type
_entity_poly.pdbx_seq_one_letter_code
_entity_poly.pdbx_strand_id
1 'polypeptide(L)'
;MQDEQLVSNLRNKGRFSRLSALKKLAASEDFKPEQNRKANFNFHCRTEYSCFGSTPSLEAYRLMKNGFPAVAIVDYASLSGAKELMKAEKILGGLYYIGAETDVEDEKGAPVRMISMGIPHKNVKAFNFDLFFYRKIQNDFTDQLLGKLNSRLKKYGITVSTPPRSFFKTTSTEDVFVCLADAIIEKFRAADKITAFITQDLGISLSEYDEKRLEDTANVYYEIDLAATLFFNYKMKLPPRKLKKVSEFVAASNGFGAISALVMEGDEDEAIDFAVKNGIRSVVFNIDKQPDDFDAKKFYDKCIAANILPLARMVCDYPKKKLVREFGDEETASLYRETTFAVIGHEISSSLDACDGMFSGITLEHTPSLKERIRLFSRIGLKGSDLKTL
;
A
#
# COMPACT_ATOMS: atom_id res chain seq x y z
N MET A 1 14.12 1.19 26.43
CA MET A 1 15.22 2.08 25.96
C MET A 1 15.98 1.49 24.76
N GLN A 2 16.61 0.29 24.84
CA GLN A 2 17.40 -0.25 23.71
C GLN A 2 16.55 -0.57 22.49
N ASP A 3 15.37 -1.15 22.66
CA ASP A 3 14.45 -1.50 21.56
C ASP A 3 13.82 -0.25 20.93
N GLU A 4 13.50 0.77 21.67
CA GLU A 4 13.00 2.04 21.14
C GLU A 4 14.03 2.71 20.22
N GLN A 5 15.31 2.67 20.60
CA GLN A 5 16.39 3.17 19.74
C GLN A 5 16.54 2.32 18.47
N LEU A 6 16.39 1.00 18.57
CA LEU A 6 16.42 0.11 17.40
C LEU A 6 15.22 0.36 16.48
N VAL A 7 14.02 0.54 17.02
CA VAL A 7 12.83 0.91 16.25
C VAL A 7 12.99 2.29 15.59
N SER A 8 13.57 3.27 16.29
CA SER A 8 13.93 4.57 15.70
C SER A 8 14.92 4.41 14.53
N ASN A 9 15.88 3.49 14.64
CA ASN A 9 16.82 3.20 13.54
C ASN A 9 16.12 2.57 12.32
N LEU A 10 15.00 1.84 12.50
CA LEU A 10 14.21 1.34 11.36
C LEU A 10 13.56 2.47 10.57
N ARG A 11 13.29 3.62 11.16
CA ARG A 11 12.67 4.78 10.49
C ARG A 11 13.66 5.62 9.69
N ASN A 12 14.78 5.96 10.30
CA ASN A 12 15.60 7.10 9.88
C ASN A 12 16.97 6.75 9.30
N LYS A 13 17.36 5.49 9.31
CA LYS A 13 18.69 5.07 8.86
C LYS A 13 18.67 4.52 7.43
N GLY A 14 19.81 4.51 6.77
CA GLY A 14 19.97 3.85 5.47
C GLY A 14 19.67 2.35 5.56
N ARG A 15 19.27 1.74 4.46
CA ARG A 15 18.81 0.34 4.37
C ARG A 15 19.67 -0.67 5.13
N PHE A 16 21.01 -0.57 5.06
CA PHE A 16 21.90 -1.50 5.79
C PHE A 16 21.76 -1.37 7.31
N SER A 17 21.66 -0.13 7.82
CA SER A 17 21.46 0.13 9.24
C SER A 17 20.09 -0.36 9.71
N ARG A 18 19.04 -0.18 8.90
CA ARG A 18 17.70 -0.70 9.18
C ARG A 18 17.71 -2.22 9.29
N LEU A 19 18.27 -2.93 8.34
CA LEU A 19 18.37 -4.40 8.37
C LEU A 19 19.22 -4.92 9.54
N SER A 20 20.27 -4.18 9.93
CA SER A 20 21.06 -4.51 11.13
C SER A 20 20.25 -4.33 12.43
N ALA A 21 19.49 -3.24 12.53
CA ALA A 21 18.59 -3.02 13.66
C ALA A 21 17.49 -4.10 13.72
N LEU A 22 16.92 -4.46 12.57
CA LEU A 22 15.90 -5.50 12.46
C LEU A 22 16.40 -6.86 12.96
N LYS A 23 17.64 -7.25 12.62
CA LYS A 23 18.25 -8.50 13.11
C LYS A 23 18.35 -8.54 14.65
N LYS A 24 18.66 -7.41 15.28
CA LYS A 24 18.73 -7.30 16.74
C LYS A 24 17.35 -7.38 17.37
N LEU A 25 16.35 -6.71 16.79
CA LEU A 25 14.97 -6.78 17.25
C LEU A 25 14.37 -8.19 17.10
N ALA A 26 14.62 -8.86 15.98
CA ALA A 26 14.16 -10.24 15.76
C ALA A 26 14.78 -11.27 16.74
N ALA A 27 15.97 -10.98 17.27
CA ALA A 27 16.65 -11.81 18.25
C ALA A 27 16.25 -11.48 19.71
N SER A 28 15.42 -10.46 19.94
CA SER A 28 15.00 -10.05 21.29
C SER A 28 13.95 -11.03 21.83
N GLU A 29 13.99 -11.27 23.16
CA GLU A 29 13.03 -12.15 23.83
C GLU A 29 11.59 -11.64 23.80
N ASP A 30 11.42 -10.33 23.60
CA ASP A 30 10.12 -9.65 23.50
C ASP A 30 9.45 -9.79 22.12
N PHE A 31 10.16 -10.41 21.17
CA PHE A 31 9.64 -10.65 19.83
C PHE A 31 8.87 -11.98 19.76
N LYS A 32 7.65 -12.00 20.34
CA LYS A 32 6.76 -13.17 20.33
C LYS A 32 5.40 -12.78 19.76
N PRO A 33 5.19 -12.94 18.44
CA PRO A 33 3.92 -12.57 17.81
C PRO A 33 2.79 -13.54 18.22
N GLU A 34 1.67 -12.99 18.70
CA GLU A 34 0.43 -13.74 18.87
C GLU A 34 -0.41 -13.64 17.59
N GLN A 35 -0.89 -14.78 17.08
CA GLN A 35 -1.69 -14.80 15.86
C GLN A 35 -3.18 -14.55 16.13
N ASN A 36 -3.77 -13.56 15.46
CA ASN A 36 -5.22 -13.37 15.46
C ASN A 36 -5.86 -14.09 14.25
N ARG A 37 -6.64 -15.15 14.50
CA ARG A 37 -7.21 -16.01 13.45
C ARG A 37 -8.34 -15.36 12.64
N LYS A 38 -9.04 -14.37 13.17
CA LYS A 38 -10.15 -13.66 12.50
C LYS A 38 -9.69 -12.44 11.73
N ALA A 39 -8.47 -11.98 11.96
CA ALA A 39 -7.97 -10.78 11.32
C ALA A 39 -7.72 -10.96 9.83
N ASN A 40 -7.83 -9.86 9.10
CA ASN A 40 -7.31 -9.77 7.75
C ASN A 40 -5.78 -9.97 7.76
N PHE A 41 -5.25 -10.74 6.82
CA PHE A 41 -3.82 -11.02 6.67
C PHE A 41 -3.18 -10.28 5.49
N ASN A 42 -3.97 -9.54 4.72
CA ASN A 42 -3.49 -8.86 3.53
C ASN A 42 -3.32 -7.36 3.80
N PHE A 43 -2.11 -6.96 4.17
CA PHE A 43 -1.73 -5.58 4.44
C PHE A 43 -0.93 -5.02 3.27
N HIS A 44 -1.52 -4.04 2.58
CA HIS A 44 -0.84 -3.27 1.55
C HIS A 44 -0.13 -2.09 2.21
N CYS A 45 1.14 -2.27 2.53
CA CYS A 45 1.95 -1.23 3.14
C CYS A 45 2.52 -0.31 2.09
N ARG A 46 2.31 0.99 2.27
CA ARG A 46 2.99 2.04 1.53
C ARG A 46 4.21 2.51 2.31
N THR A 47 5.29 2.75 1.62
CA THR A 47 6.56 3.09 2.25
C THR A 47 7.08 4.46 1.83
N GLU A 48 8.26 4.83 2.30
CA GLU A 48 8.99 6.05 1.93
C GLU A 48 9.13 6.27 0.41
N TYR A 49 8.82 5.25 -0.39
CA TYR A 49 8.83 5.35 -1.85
C TYR A 49 7.53 5.88 -2.46
N SER A 50 6.47 6.02 -1.66
CA SER A 50 5.18 6.53 -2.14
C SER A 50 4.37 7.35 -1.13
N CYS A 51 4.73 7.35 0.17
CA CYS A 51 4.01 8.14 1.17
C CYS A 51 4.79 8.30 2.49
N PHE A 52 4.22 8.93 3.48
CA PHE A 52 4.60 9.32 4.85
C PHE A 52 5.72 8.54 5.60
N GLY A 53 6.79 8.16 4.94
CA GLY A 53 8.03 7.89 5.66
C GLY A 53 8.13 6.57 6.42
N SER A 54 7.21 5.62 6.26
CA SER A 54 7.45 4.26 6.74
C SER A 54 8.45 3.55 5.83
N THR A 55 9.26 2.67 6.41
CA THR A 55 10.24 1.90 5.65
C THR A 55 9.81 0.44 5.50
N PRO A 56 10.25 -0.27 4.44
CA PRO A 56 9.91 -1.70 4.29
C PRO A 56 10.26 -2.53 5.52
N SER A 57 11.43 -2.28 6.13
CA SER A 57 11.87 -2.97 7.35
C SER A 57 11.00 -2.67 8.56
N LEU A 58 10.51 -1.43 8.70
CA LEU A 58 9.62 -1.05 9.80
C LEU A 58 8.25 -1.70 9.65
N GLU A 59 7.68 -1.70 8.45
CA GLU A 59 6.37 -2.32 8.21
C GLU A 59 6.41 -3.83 8.42
N ALA A 60 7.44 -4.51 7.92
CA ALA A 60 7.66 -5.93 8.17
C ALA A 60 7.72 -6.24 9.67
N TYR A 61 8.53 -5.47 10.43
CA TYR A 61 8.63 -5.63 11.89
C TYR A 61 7.30 -5.36 12.60
N ARG A 62 6.61 -4.28 12.23
CA ARG A 62 5.35 -3.87 12.85
C ARG A 62 4.26 -4.93 12.68
N LEU A 63 4.10 -5.45 11.46
CA LEU A 63 3.10 -6.48 11.17
C LEU A 63 3.44 -7.78 11.90
N MET A 64 4.66 -8.25 11.80
CA MET A 64 5.08 -9.47 12.47
C MET A 64 4.92 -9.38 13.98
N LYS A 65 5.30 -8.25 14.61
CA LYS A 65 5.13 -8.03 16.06
C LYS A 65 3.66 -8.06 16.49
N ASN A 66 2.73 -7.66 15.61
CA ASN A 66 1.29 -7.70 15.87
C ASN A 66 0.63 -9.04 15.45
N GLY A 67 1.41 -10.08 15.18
CA GLY A 67 0.88 -11.40 14.87
C GLY A 67 0.44 -11.62 13.42
N PHE A 68 0.87 -10.73 12.51
CA PHE A 68 0.57 -10.85 11.08
C PHE A 68 1.80 -11.35 10.32
N PRO A 69 1.86 -12.65 10.00
CA PRO A 69 3.05 -13.26 9.40
C PRO A 69 3.24 -12.93 7.92
N ALA A 70 2.34 -12.17 7.31
CA ALA A 70 2.41 -11.80 5.91
C ALA A 70 2.33 -10.28 5.73
N VAL A 71 3.14 -9.73 4.81
CA VAL A 71 3.17 -8.32 4.44
C VAL A 71 3.25 -8.14 2.93
N ALA A 72 2.55 -7.14 2.39
CA ALA A 72 2.75 -6.69 1.03
C ALA A 72 3.28 -5.26 1.02
N ILE A 73 4.34 -4.99 0.28
CA ILE A 73 4.71 -3.63 -0.08
C ILE A 73 4.03 -3.30 -1.41
N VAL A 74 3.14 -2.31 -1.36
CA VAL A 74 2.35 -1.87 -2.52
C VAL A 74 2.45 -0.35 -2.60
N ASP A 75 3.61 0.12 -3.02
CA ASP A 75 3.87 1.54 -3.21
C ASP A 75 3.21 2.08 -4.48
N TYR A 76 2.89 3.37 -4.50
CA TYR A 76 2.31 4.01 -5.69
C TYR A 76 3.37 4.14 -6.79
N ALA A 77 3.13 3.44 -7.89
CA ALA A 77 3.99 3.38 -9.07
C ALA A 77 5.47 3.08 -8.78
N SER A 78 5.79 2.33 -7.71
CA SER A 78 7.17 2.04 -7.32
C SER A 78 7.34 0.62 -6.77
N LEU A 79 8.43 -0.03 -7.13
CA LEU A 79 8.89 -1.31 -6.60
C LEU A 79 10.23 -1.17 -5.86
N SER A 80 10.61 0.05 -5.51
CA SER A 80 11.94 0.34 -4.96
C SER A 80 12.14 -0.23 -3.55
N GLY A 81 11.05 -0.42 -2.80
CA GLY A 81 11.05 -1.06 -1.49
C GLY A 81 11.25 -2.59 -1.51
N ALA A 82 11.02 -3.23 -2.65
CA ALA A 82 10.97 -4.70 -2.77
C ALA A 82 12.22 -5.41 -2.24
N LYS A 83 13.42 -4.95 -2.62
CA LYS A 83 14.68 -5.58 -2.18
C LYS A 83 14.94 -5.46 -0.67
N GLU A 84 14.43 -4.43 -0.04
CA GLU A 84 14.53 -4.28 1.41
C GLU A 84 13.54 -5.20 2.10
N LEU A 85 12.29 -5.25 1.62
CA LEU A 85 11.26 -6.17 2.12
C LEU A 85 11.74 -7.63 2.07
N MET A 86 12.20 -8.09 0.92
CA MET A 86 12.71 -9.47 0.75
C MET A 86 13.78 -9.84 1.80
N LYS A 87 14.66 -8.89 2.14
CA LYS A 87 15.68 -9.09 3.17
C LYS A 87 15.13 -9.01 4.58
N ALA A 88 14.18 -8.11 4.82
CA ALA A 88 13.53 -7.97 6.11
C ALA A 88 12.76 -9.25 6.47
N GLU A 89 11.98 -9.77 5.53
CA GLU A 89 11.22 -11.01 5.75
C GLU A 89 12.09 -12.24 5.91
N LYS A 90 13.22 -12.30 5.20
CA LYS A 90 14.23 -13.37 5.44
C LYS A 90 14.80 -13.32 6.87
N ILE A 91 14.91 -12.12 7.46
CA ILE A 91 15.37 -11.96 8.86
C ILE A 91 14.28 -12.37 9.84
N LEU A 92 13.02 -12.01 9.56
CA LEU A 92 11.87 -12.24 10.45
C LEU A 92 11.27 -13.65 10.32
N GLY A 93 11.57 -14.37 9.23
CA GLY A 93 10.91 -15.65 8.90
C GLY A 93 9.45 -15.46 8.43
N GLY A 94 9.09 -14.27 7.98
CA GLY A 94 7.75 -13.93 7.52
C GLY A 94 7.49 -14.25 6.06
N LEU A 95 6.25 -14.02 5.65
CA LEU A 95 5.79 -14.17 4.28
C LEU A 95 5.54 -12.80 3.65
N TYR A 96 5.72 -12.70 2.33
CA TYR A 96 5.49 -11.43 1.63
C TYR A 96 5.11 -11.65 0.17
N TYR A 97 4.51 -10.61 -0.41
CA TYR A 97 4.49 -10.42 -1.85
C TYR A 97 4.79 -8.96 -2.21
N ILE A 98 5.20 -8.75 -3.46
CA ILE A 98 5.59 -7.46 -4.00
C ILE A 98 4.50 -6.97 -4.94
N GLY A 99 4.11 -5.71 -4.78
CA GLY A 99 3.11 -5.08 -5.64
C GLY A 99 3.40 -3.60 -5.87
N ALA A 100 2.67 -3.03 -6.83
CA ALA A 100 2.62 -1.59 -7.09
C ALA A 100 1.19 -1.18 -7.42
N GLU A 101 0.77 -0.05 -6.87
CA GLU A 101 -0.54 0.55 -7.11
C GLU A 101 -0.40 1.77 -8.02
N THR A 102 -1.38 2.04 -8.87
CA THR A 102 -1.43 3.27 -9.69
C THR A 102 -2.86 3.61 -10.09
N ASP A 103 -3.09 4.87 -10.44
CA ASP A 103 -4.32 5.29 -11.10
C ASP A 103 -4.15 5.19 -12.61
N VAL A 104 -5.17 4.70 -13.28
CA VAL A 104 -5.32 4.62 -14.73
C VAL A 104 -6.68 5.17 -15.13
N GLU A 105 -6.99 5.32 -16.40
CA GLU A 105 -8.32 5.74 -16.85
C GLU A 105 -9.02 4.61 -17.62
N ASP A 106 -10.32 4.50 -17.40
CA ASP A 106 -11.18 3.62 -18.19
C ASP A 106 -11.43 4.14 -19.61
N GLU A 107 -12.29 3.47 -20.37
CA GLU A 107 -12.67 3.88 -21.74
C GLU A 107 -13.38 5.24 -21.76
N LYS A 108 -14.04 5.64 -20.67
CA LYS A 108 -14.78 6.90 -20.53
C LYS A 108 -13.90 8.03 -19.98
N GLY A 109 -12.64 7.75 -19.63
CA GLY A 109 -11.71 8.71 -19.03
C GLY A 109 -11.90 8.87 -17.52
N ALA A 110 -12.67 8.00 -16.86
CA ALA A 110 -12.79 8.00 -15.40
C ALA A 110 -11.56 7.35 -14.76
N PRO A 111 -11.03 7.91 -13.65
CA PRO A 111 -9.91 7.31 -12.95
C PRO A 111 -10.31 6.00 -12.27
N VAL A 112 -9.46 5.00 -12.43
CA VAL A 112 -9.61 3.66 -11.85
C VAL A 112 -8.33 3.30 -11.15
N ARG A 113 -8.41 2.76 -9.94
CA ARG A 113 -7.25 2.32 -9.17
C ARG A 113 -6.93 0.86 -9.46
N MET A 114 -5.69 0.63 -9.91
CA MET A 114 -5.20 -0.69 -10.27
C MET A 114 -3.97 -1.08 -9.43
N ILE A 115 -3.80 -2.38 -9.22
CA ILE A 115 -2.65 -2.96 -8.53
C ILE A 115 -2.06 -4.07 -9.40
N SER A 116 -0.72 -4.14 -9.44
CA SER A 116 0.01 -5.34 -9.86
C SER A 116 0.52 -6.05 -8.61
N MET A 117 0.27 -7.35 -8.46
CA MET A 117 0.61 -8.13 -7.27
C MET A 117 1.37 -9.40 -7.62
N GLY A 118 2.14 -9.93 -6.66
CA GLY A 118 2.86 -11.18 -6.82
C GLY A 118 3.86 -11.11 -7.97
N ILE A 119 4.64 -10.03 -8.02
CA ILE A 119 5.58 -9.76 -9.13
C ILE A 119 6.78 -10.68 -9.03
N PRO A 120 7.07 -11.51 -10.06
CA PRO A 120 8.23 -12.38 -10.06
C PRO A 120 9.53 -11.60 -9.80
N HIS A 121 10.37 -12.08 -8.88
CA HIS A 121 11.56 -11.35 -8.42
C HIS A 121 12.51 -10.92 -9.54
N LYS A 122 12.65 -11.75 -10.58
CA LYS A 122 13.47 -11.46 -11.77
C LYS A 122 12.95 -10.26 -12.58
N ASN A 123 11.63 -10.00 -12.51
CA ASN A 123 10.96 -8.95 -13.27
C ASN A 123 10.83 -7.63 -12.50
N VAL A 124 11.08 -7.61 -11.19
CA VAL A 124 10.93 -6.40 -10.32
C VAL A 124 11.69 -5.20 -10.88
N LYS A 125 12.93 -5.38 -11.34
CA LYS A 125 13.73 -4.26 -11.88
C LYS A 125 13.17 -3.71 -13.19
N ALA A 126 12.81 -4.59 -14.12
CA ALA A 126 12.28 -4.21 -15.43
C ALA A 126 10.89 -3.57 -15.28
N PHE A 127 10.02 -4.14 -14.47
CA PHE A 127 8.71 -3.57 -14.22
C PHE A 127 8.79 -2.24 -13.46
N ASN A 128 9.70 -2.09 -12.49
CA ASN A 128 9.90 -0.80 -11.83
C ASN A 128 10.36 0.29 -12.81
N PHE A 129 11.07 -0.08 -13.89
CA PHE A 129 11.38 0.85 -14.97
C PHE A 129 10.15 1.22 -15.80
N ASP A 130 9.29 0.26 -16.13
CA ASP A 130 8.03 0.52 -16.85
C ASP A 130 7.10 1.46 -16.06
N LEU A 131 7.06 1.34 -14.73
CA LEU A 131 6.32 2.22 -13.83
C LEU A 131 6.82 3.68 -13.84
N PHE A 132 7.97 3.98 -14.47
CA PHE A 132 8.51 5.34 -14.57
C PHE A 132 7.51 6.33 -15.18
N PHE A 133 6.74 5.93 -16.19
CA PHE A 133 5.75 6.80 -16.83
C PHE A 133 4.61 7.17 -15.88
N TYR A 134 4.17 6.25 -15.03
CA TYR A 134 3.16 6.53 -13.99
C TYR A 134 3.73 7.47 -12.92
N ARG A 135 4.99 7.26 -12.51
CA ARG A 135 5.68 8.20 -11.60
C ARG A 135 5.77 9.60 -12.18
N LYS A 136 6.10 9.71 -13.47
CA LYS A 136 6.15 11.01 -14.15
C LYS A 136 4.80 11.71 -14.11
N ILE A 137 3.72 11.02 -14.47
CA ILE A 137 2.35 11.58 -14.42
C ILE A 137 2.03 12.07 -13.00
N GLN A 138 2.35 11.31 -12.00
CA GLN A 138 2.11 11.68 -10.60
C GLN A 138 3.00 12.86 -10.16
N ASN A 139 4.26 12.89 -10.56
CA ASN A 139 5.16 14.00 -10.25
C ASN A 139 4.71 15.30 -10.94
N ASP A 140 4.29 15.24 -12.20
CA ASP A 140 3.73 16.40 -12.94
C ASP A 140 2.45 16.93 -12.26
N PHE A 141 1.61 16.01 -11.74
CA PHE A 141 0.43 16.37 -10.97
C PHE A 141 0.78 17.06 -9.66
N THR A 142 1.74 16.53 -8.90
CA THR A 142 2.16 17.13 -7.62
C THR A 142 2.86 18.48 -7.82
N ASP A 143 3.54 18.71 -8.93
CA ASP A 143 4.09 20.01 -9.28
C ASP A 143 2.99 21.06 -9.51
N GLN A 144 1.94 20.70 -10.23
CA GLN A 144 0.80 21.58 -10.45
C GLN A 144 0.06 21.86 -9.14
N LEU A 145 -0.08 20.85 -8.27
CA LEU A 145 -0.66 20.99 -6.94
C LEU A 145 0.15 21.97 -6.09
N LEU A 146 1.48 21.80 -6.06
CA LEU A 146 2.41 22.66 -5.33
C LEU A 146 2.32 24.11 -5.83
N GLY A 147 2.27 24.32 -7.13
CA GLY A 147 2.08 25.65 -7.73
C GLY A 147 0.78 26.33 -7.28
N LYS A 148 -0.33 25.58 -7.22
CA LYS A 148 -1.61 26.09 -6.72
C LYS A 148 -1.56 26.40 -5.22
N LEU A 149 -0.94 25.54 -4.42
CA LEU A 149 -0.77 25.77 -2.97
C LEU A 149 0.04 27.05 -2.74
N ASN A 150 1.20 27.19 -3.37
CA ASN A 150 2.06 28.35 -3.22
C ASN A 150 1.36 29.65 -3.64
N SER A 151 0.57 29.62 -4.72
CA SER A 151 -0.21 30.78 -5.15
C SER A 151 -1.23 31.21 -4.10
N ARG A 152 -1.92 30.24 -3.46
CA ARG A 152 -2.93 30.52 -2.41
C ARG A 152 -2.29 31.01 -1.10
N LEU A 153 -1.14 30.44 -0.75
CA LEU A 153 -0.48 30.69 0.54
C LEU A 153 0.43 31.92 0.52
N LYS A 154 0.72 32.47 -0.67
CA LYS A 154 1.56 33.66 -0.84
C LYS A 154 1.10 34.85 0.02
N LYS A 155 -0.22 35.07 0.15
CA LYS A 155 -0.80 36.16 0.96
C LYS A 155 -0.50 36.02 2.46
N TYR A 156 -0.19 34.82 2.91
CA TYR A 156 0.21 34.52 4.30
C TYR A 156 1.74 34.48 4.49
N GLY A 157 2.51 34.70 3.44
CA GLY A 157 3.97 34.59 3.46
C GLY A 157 4.46 33.18 3.73
N ILE A 158 3.71 32.16 3.26
CA ILE A 158 4.07 30.75 3.35
C ILE A 158 4.48 30.26 1.96
N THR A 159 5.61 29.58 1.88
CA THR A 159 6.10 28.91 0.67
C THR A 159 6.34 27.44 0.97
N VAL A 160 5.64 26.58 0.26
CA VAL A 160 5.79 25.14 0.37
C VAL A 160 6.94 24.67 -0.51
N SER A 161 7.90 24.00 0.06
CA SER A 161 9.06 23.45 -0.66
C SER A 161 8.67 22.25 -1.54
N THR A 162 9.46 22.01 -2.59
CA THR A 162 9.29 20.79 -3.39
C THR A 162 9.72 19.57 -2.58
N PRO A 163 8.86 18.53 -2.48
CA PRO A 163 9.25 17.29 -1.81
C PRO A 163 10.52 16.67 -2.42
N PRO A 164 11.36 16.01 -1.61
CA PRO A 164 12.55 15.32 -2.11
C PRO A 164 12.19 14.29 -3.18
N ARG A 165 12.86 14.36 -4.34
CA ARG A 165 12.62 13.47 -5.49
C ARG A 165 13.80 12.57 -5.78
N SER A 166 13.52 11.38 -6.26
CA SER A 166 14.50 10.51 -6.88
C SER A 166 13.87 9.78 -8.07
N PHE A 167 14.69 9.22 -8.93
CA PHE A 167 14.23 8.42 -10.07
C PHE A 167 13.33 7.24 -9.64
N PHE A 168 13.54 6.75 -8.42
CA PHE A 168 12.87 5.55 -7.87
C PHE A 168 11.77 5.85 -6.87
N LYS A 169 11.55 7.11 -6.50
CA LYS A 169 10.51 7.53 -5.56
C LYS A 169 9.43 8.32 -6.31
N THR A 170 8.19 7.95 -6.09
CA THR A 170 7.03 8.74 -6.52
C THR A 170 6.80 9.85 -5.49
N THR A 171 6.62 11.08 -5.93
CA THR A 171 6.15 12.15 -5.05
C THR A 171 4.64 12.02 -4.93
N SER A 172 4.16 11.65 -3.76
CA SER A 172 2.73 11.54 -3.50
C SER A 172 2.09 12.91 -3.23
N THR A 173 0.78 12.96 -3.26
CA THR A 173 0.03 14.14 -2.81
C THR A 173 0.31 14.38 -1.33
N GLU A 174 0.41 13.32 -0.56
CA GLU A 174 0.73 13.31 0.87
C GLU A 174 2.10 13.95 1.15
N ASP A 175 3.14 13.66 0.34
CA ASP A 175 4.45 14.31 0.47
C ASP A 175 4.36 15.83 0.32
N VAL A 176 3.48 16.34 -0.56
CA VAL A 176 3.24 17.78 -0.71
C VAL A 176 2.61 18.35 0.56
N PHE A 177 1.69 17.61 1.19
CA PHE A 177 1.07 18.06 2.43
C PHE A 177 2.00 17.97 3.65
N VAL A 178 2.98 17.05 3.65
CA VAL A 178 4.08 17.06 4.65
C VAL A 178 4.89 18.34 4.49
N CYS A 179 5.32 18.70 3.29
CA CYS A 179 6.03 19.96 3.06
C CYS A 179 5.19 21.21 3.40
N LEU A 180 3.86 21.13 3.25
CA LEU A 180 2.94 22.18 3.70
C LEU A 180 2.90 22.26 5.22
N ALA A 181 2.81 21.14 5.91
CA ALA A 181 2.84 21.08 7.37
C ALA A 181 4.14 21.68 7.92
N ASP A 182 5.29 21.29 7.36
CA ASP A 182 6.61 21.87 7.72
C ASP A 182 6.62 23.38 7.56
N ALA A 183 6.16 23.91 6.43
CA ALA A 183 6.13 25.32 6.17
C ALA A 183 5.22 26.10 7.16
N ILE A 184 4.11 25.49 7.58
CA ILE A 184 3.21 26.05 8.59
C ILE A 184 3.87 26.02 9.98
N ILE A 185 4.48 24.90 10.35
CA ILE A 185 5.18 24.73 11.64
C ILE A 185 6.34 25.75 11.73
N GLU A 186 7.15 25.86 10.69
CA GLU A 186 8.26 26.83 10.65
C GLU A 186 7.77 28.28 10.83
N LYS A 187 6.63 28.62 10.21
CA LYS A 187 6.05 29.96 10.26
C LYS A 187 5.48 30.32 11.63
N PHE A 188 4.68 29.44 12.20
CA PHE A 188 3.86 29.77 13.37
C PHE A 188 4.43 29.23 14.69
N ARG A 189 5.14 28.11 14.68
CA ARG A 189 5.87 27.47 15.79
C ARG A 189 5.03 27.01 16.99
N ALA A 190 3.90 27.63 17.27
CA ALA A 190 3.03 27.35 18.41
C ALA A 190 1.72 26.68 17.97
N ALA A 191 1.26 25.68 18.72
CA ALA A 191 0.07 24.89 18.38
C ALA A 191 -1.20 25.75 18.23
N ASP A 192 -1.42 26.68 19.14
CA ASP A 192 -2.55 27.61 19.12
C ASP A 192 -2.59 28.46 17.86
N LYS A 193 -1.43 28.98 17.42
CA LYS A 193 -1.29 29.76 16.20
C LYS A 193 -1.49 28.92 14.95
N ILE A 194 -1.00 27.67 14.94
CA ILE A 194 -1.21 26.73 13.85
C ILE A 194 -2.68 26.39 13.72
N THR A 195 -3.34 26.06 14.84
CA THR A 195 -4.77 25.76 14.87
C THR A 195 -5.62 26.96 14.43
N ALA A 196 -5.31 28.17 14.91
CA ALA A 196 -5.97 29.39 14.47
C ALA A 196 -5.82 29.63 12.96
N PHE A 197 -4.61 29.47 12.41
CA PHE A 197 -4.37 29.59 10.97
C PHE A 197 -5.18 28.59 10.16
N ILE A 198 -5.22 27.32 10.58
CA ILE A 198 -5.96 26.26 9.89
C ILE A 198 -7.46 26.55 9.89
N THR A 199 -8.02 26.94 11.03
CA THR A 199 -9.46 27.14 11.18
C THR A 199 -9.92 28.48 10.62
N GLN A 200 -9.23 29.57 10.90
CA GLN A 200 -9.65 30.92 10.53
C GLN A 200 -9.20 31.34 9.11
N ASP A 201 -7.95 31.05 8.75
CA ASP A 201 -7.36 31.50 7.49
C ASP A 201 -7.56 30.48 6.35
N LEU A 202 -7.43 29.18 6.62
CA LEU A 202 -7.67 28.13 5.63
C LEU A 202 -9.12 27.66 5.59
N GLY A 203 -9.95 28.01 6.62
CA GLY A 203 -11.36 27.64 6.69
C GLY A 203 -11.59 26.14 6.88
N ILE A 204 -10.67 25.45 7.54
CA ILE A 204 -10.76 24.01 7.82
C ILE A 204 -11.45 23.82 9.17
N SER A 205 -12.56 23.10 9.20
CA SER A 205 -13.19 22.66 10.44
C SER A 205 -12.45 21.45 10.98
N LEU A 206 -11.94 21.53 12.20
CA LEU A 206 -11.29 20.42 12.89
C LEU A 206 -12.32 19.61 13.67
N SER A 207 -12.15 18.29 13.70
CA SER A 207 -12.85 17.43 14.64
C SER A 207 -12.19 17.52 16.03
N GLU A 208 -12.91 17.18 17.09
CA GLU A 208 -12.33 17.09 18.46
C GLU A 208 -11.09 16.18 18.49
N TYR A 209 -11.08 15.12 17.68
CA TYR A 209 -9.94 14.24 17.53
C TYR A 209 -8.73 14.93 16.87
N ASP A 210 -8.95 15.75 15.82
CA ASP A 210 -7.89 16.49 15.16
C ASP A 210 -7.35 17.60 16.07
N GLU A 211 -8.22 18.34 16.78
CA GLU A 211 -7.82 19.37 17.74
C GLU A 211 -6.89 18.78 18.79
N LYS A 212 -7.29 17.68 19.44
CA LYS A 212 -6.47 17.00 20.45
C LYS A 212 -5.11 16.53 19.93
N ARG A 213 -5.03 16.11 18.66
CA ARG A 213 -3.75 15.69 18.05
C ARG A 213 -2.82 16.85 17.77
N LEU A 214 -3.36 18.03 17.53
CA LEU A 214 -2.63 19.25 17.20
C LEU A 214 -2.34 20.15 18.41
N GLU A 215 -2.63 19.70 19.64
CA GLU A 215 -2.31 20.45 20.88
C GLU A 215 -0.83 20.37 21.28
N ASP A 216 -0.16 19.25 20.97
CA ASP A 216 1.21 18.98 21.44
C ASP A 216 2.23 18.97 20.28
N THR A 217 2.88 20.12 20.06
CA THR A 217 3.94 20.27 19.06
C THR A 217 5.22 19.49 19.39
N ALA A 218 5.39 19.01 20.62
CA ALA A 218 6.53 18.17 21.01
C ALA A 218 6.34 16.69 20.62
N ASN A 219 5.14 16.31 20.21
CA ASN A 219 4.86 14.96 19.72
C ASN A 219 5.69 14.69 18.44
N VAL A 220 6.48 13.61 18.44
CA VAL A 220 7.32 13.20 17.30
C VAL A 220 6.55 12.94 16.01
N TYR A 221 5.24 12.84 16.07
CA TYR A 221 4.33 12.67 14.91
C TYR A 221 3.54 13.92 14.56
N TYR A 222 3.80 15.05 15.21
CA TYR A 222 3.02 16.29 15.02
C TYR A 222 2.95 16.73 13.56
N GLU A 223 4.09 16.74 12.88
CA GLU A 223 4.19 17.06 11.44
C GLU A 223 3.29 16.16 10.59
N ILE A 224 3.32 14.86 10.84
CA ILE A 224 2.53 13.88 10.10
C ILE A 224 1.04 14.00 10.45
N ASP A 225 0.72 14.27 11.72
CA ASP A 225 -0.65 14.49 12.17
C ASP A 225 -1.24 15.75 11.53
N LEU A 226 -0.46 16.83 11.47
CA LEU A 226 -0.85 18.06 10.78
C LEU A 226 -1.00 17.85 9.26
N ALA A 227 -0.03 17.17 8.62
CA ALA A 227 -0.10 16.86 7.20
C ALA A 227 -1.35 16.03 6.85
N ALA A 228 -1.68 15.02 7.66
CA ALA A 228 -2.88 14.20 7.47
C ALA A 228 -4.15 15.03 7.64
N THR A 229 -4.23 15.87 8.67
CA THR A 229 -5.38 16.77 8.89
C THR A 229 -5.58 17.71 7.70
N LEU A 230 -4.51 18.31 7.20
CA LEU A 230 -4.56 19.16 6.00
C LEU A 230 -4.97 18.38 4.76
N PHE A 231 -4.40 17.20 4.53
CA PHE A 231 -4.69 16.36 3.37
C PHE A 231 -6.18 15.98 3.28
N PHE A 232 -6.79 15.56 4.39
CA PHE A 232 -8.19 15.13 4.40
C PHE A 232 -9.20 16.28 4.41
N ASN A 233 -8.84 17.44 4.99
CA ASN A 233 -9.79 18.51 5.24
C ASN A 233 -9.61 19.74 4.33
N TYR A 234 -8.42 19.97 3.75
CA TYR A 234 -8.18 21.14 2.89
C TYR A 234 -8.74 20.93 1.48
N LYS A 235 -9.96 21.40 1.28
CA LYS A 235 -10.65 21.28 -0.01
C LYS A 235 -10.01 22.19 -1.07
N MET A 236 -9.38 21.58 -2.05
CA MET A 236 -8.81 22.26 -3.20
C MET A 236 -9.16 21.54 -4.50
N LYS A 237 -9.50 22.33 -5.55
CA LYS A 237 -9.71 21.73 -6.87
C LYS A 237 -8.36 21.22 -7.40
N LEU A 238 -8.22 19.92 -7.43
CA LEU A 238 -7.03 19.25 -7.93
C LEU A 238 -6.84 19.49 -9.43
N PRO A 239 -5.60 19.55 -9.94
CA PRO A 239 -5.34 19.61 -11.37
C PRO A 239 -5.79 18.31 -12.06
N PRO A 240 -6.14 18.34 -13.36
CA PRO A 240 -6.42 17.12 -14.11
C PRO A 240 -5.13 16.29 -14.27
N ARG A 241 -5.27 14.97 -14.30
CA ARG A 241 -4.19 14.04 -14.62
C ARG A 241 -4.46 13.38 -15.97
N LYS A 242 -3.44 13.28 -16.81
CA LYS A 242 -3.52 12.52 -18.06
C LYS A 242 -3.02 11.10 -17.76
N LEU A 243 -3.95 10.25 -17.40
CA LEU A 243 -3.65 8.87 -17.01
C LEU A 243 -3.44 7.96 -18.24
N LYS A 244 -2.79 6.82 -18.04
CA LYS A 244 -2.73 5.73 -19.02
C LYS A 244 -4.02 4.90 -18.97
N LYS A 245 -4.29 4.15 -20.03
CA LYS A 245 -5.49 3.30 -20.10
C LYS A 245 -5.36 2.04 -19.24
N VAL A 246 -6.49 1.53 -18.74
CA VAL A 246 -6.59 0.23 -18.04
C VAL A 246 -5.95 -0.88 -18.87
N SER A 247 -6.21 -0.95 -20.18
CA SER A 247 -5.68 -1.99 -21.06
C SER A 247 -4.15 -2.01 -21.12
N GLU A 248 -3.49 -0.83 -21.13
CA GLU A 248 -2.03 -0.72 -21.10
C GLU A 248 -1.46 -1.27 -19.79
N PHE A 249 -2.09 -0.94 -18.66
CA PHE A 249 -1.66 -1.42 -17.36
C PHE A 249 -1.83 -2.94 -17.22
N VAL A 250 -2.99 -3.47 -17.63
CA VAL A 250 -3.27 -4.91 -17.59
C VAL A 250 -2.29 -5.68 -18.45
N ALA A 251 -2.02 -5.20 -19.69
CA ALA A 251 -1.05 -5.82 -20.58
C ALA A 251 0.36 -5.82 -19.97
N ALA A 252 0.81 -4.71 -19.40
CA ALA A 252 2.11 -4.61 -18.74
C ALA A 252 2.19 -5.54 -17.52
N SER A 253 1.22 -5.46 -16.60
CA SER A 253 1.16 -6.29 -15.40
C SER A 253 1.23 -7.77 -15.74
N ASN A 254 0.35 -8.24 -16.65
CA ASN A 254 0.30 -9.63 -17.07
C ASN A 254 1.57 -10.05 -17.85
N GLY A 255 2.15 -9.16 -18.66
CA GLY A 255 3.38 -9.40 -19.41
C GLY A 255 4.61 -9.57 -18.52
N PHE A 256 4.64 -8.88 -17.36
CA PHE A 256 5.68 -9.09 -16.34
C PHE A 256 5.38 -10.27 -15.40
N GLY A 257 4.31 -11.04 -15.66
CA GLY A 257 3.93 -12.21 -14.87
C GLY A 257 3.30 -11.88 -13.53
N ALA A 258 2.85 -10.66 -13.33
CA ALA A 258 2.12 -10.24 -12.13
C ALA A 258 0.61 -10.54 -12.26
N ILE A 259 -0.10 -10.48 -11.15
CA ILE A 259 -1.56 -10.50 -11.10
C ILE A 259 -2.07 -9.08 -11.18
N SER A 260 -2.77 -8.72 -12.28
CA SER A 260 -3.47 -7.44 -12.38
C SER A 260 -4.74 -7.46 -11.52
N ALA A 261 -4.94 -6.41 -10.72
CA ALA A 261 -6.07 -6.30 -9.81
C ALA A 261 -6.75 -4.93 -9.89
N LEU A 262 -8.08 -4.93 -9.85
CA LEU A 262 -8.91 -3.74 -9.70
C LEU A 262 -9.15 -3.48 -8.20
N VAL A 263 -8.99 -2.24 -7.76
CA VAL A 263 -9.48 -1.82 -6.45
C VAL A 263 -10.95 -1.48 -6.57
N MET A 264 -11.79 -2.22 -5.89
CA MET A 264 -13.23 -1.99 -5.87
C MET A 264 -13.54 -0.70 -5.10
N GLU A 265 -14.17 0.23 -5.78
CA GLU A 265 -14.75 1.46 -5.23
C GLU A 265 -16.21 1.51 -5.70
N GLY A 266 -17.17 1.23 -4.81
CA GLY A 266 -18.60 1.18 -5.15
C GLY A 266 -19.18 -0.23 -5.28
N ASP A 267 -20.06 -0.44 -6.28
CA ASP A 267 -20.82 -1.68 -6.45
C ASP A 267 -19.96 -2.89 -6.82
N GLU A 268 -20.26 -4.03 -6.17
CA GLU A 268 -19.48 -5.26 -6.33
C GLU A 268 -19.67 -5.92 -7.71
N ASP A 269 -20.90 -5.89 -8.24
CA ASP A 269 -21.22 -6.52 -9.53
C ASP A 269 -20.61 -5.70 -10.68
N GLU A 270 -20.68 -4.35 -10.60
CA GLU A 270 -20.02 -3.47 -11.56
C GLU A 270 -18.49 -3.68 -11.56
N ALA A 271 -17.89 -3.86 -10.39
CA ALA A 271 -16.44 -4.11 -10.30
C ALA A 271 -16.03 -5.45 -10.91
N ILE A 272 -16.82 -6.52 -10.69
CA ILE A 272 -16.57 -7.85 -11.27
C ILE A 272 -16.73 -7.81 -12.77
N ASP A 273 -17.82 -7.22 -13.28
CA ASP A 273 -18.09 -7.09 -14.72
C ASP A 273 -16.99 -6.28 -15.43
N PHE A 274 -16.55 -5.19 -14.79
CA PHE A 274 -15.44 -4.38 -15.28
C PHE A 274 -14.14 -5.20 -15.36
N ALA A 275 -13.86 -5.99 -14.34
CA ALA A 275 -12.67 -6.84 -14.31
C ALA A 275 -12.71 -7.92 -15.43
N VAL A 276 -13.84 -8.60 -15.61
CA VAL A 276 -14.03 -9.58 -16.68
C VAL A 276 -13.86 -8.95 -18.05
N LYS A 277 -14.52 -7.80 -18.29
CA LYS A 277 -14.46 -7.09 -19.58
C LYS A 277 -13.03 -6.68 -19.97
N ASN A 278 -12.21 -6.28 -18.98
CA ASN A 278 -10.86 -5.76 -19.21
C ASN A 278 -9.74 -6.81 -19.03
N GLY A 279 -10.07 -8.08 -18.81
CA GLY A 279 -9.08 -9.17 -18.61
C GLY A 279 -8.26 -9.01 -17.33
N ILE A 280 -8.81 -8.34 -16.31
CA ILE A 280 -8.23 -8.16 -15.01
C ILE A 280 -8.40 -9.47 -14.23
N ARG A 281 -7.35 -9.90 -13.54
CA ARG A 281 -7.31 -11.23 -12.89
C ARG A 281 -7.83 -11.26 -11.46
N SER A 282 -7.95 -10.09 -10.82
CA SER A 282 -8.34 -9.99 -9.41
C SER A 282 -9.17 -8.74 -9.14
N VAL A 283 -10.07 -8.83 -8.17
CA VAL A 283 -10.73 -7.66 -7.56
C VAL A 283 -10.40 -7.61 -6.08
N VAL A 284 -10.00 -6.43 -5.62
CA VAL A 284 -9.53 -6.17 -4.24
C VAL A 284 -10.41 -5.13 -3.60
N PHE A 285 -11.03 -5.43 -2.46
CA PHE A 285 -11.72 -4.43 -1.66
C PHE A 285 -10.94 -4.01 -0.42
N ASN A 286 -11.15 -2.76 0.02
CA ASN A 286 -10.58 -2.28 1.28
C ASN A 286 -11.53 -2.66 2.42
N ILE A 287 -11.10 -3.58 3.29
CA ILE A 287 -11.93 -4.09 4.38
C ILE A 287 -12.37 -2.99 5.37
N ASP A 288 -11.55 -1.96 5.55
CA ASP A 288 -11.81 -0.83 6.43
C ASP A 288 -12.73 0.26 5.84
N LYS A 289 -13.09 0.12 4.56
CA LYS A 289 -13.96 1.06 3.83
C LYS A 289 -15.31 0.48 3.44
N GLN A 290 -15.54 -0.81 3.69
CA GLN A 290 -16.83 -1.42 3.39
C GLN A 290 -17.88 -1.05 4.42
N PRO A 291 -19.15 -0.90 4.01
CA PRO A 291 -20.26 -0.74 4.94
C PRO A 291 -20.41 -1.98 5.84
N ASP A 292 -21.06 -1.82 6.98
CA ASP A 292 -21.17 -2.90 7.97
C ASP A 292 -22.01 -4.10 7.48
N ASP A 293 -22.87 -3.89 6.50
CA ASP A 293 -23.71 -4.92 5.86
C ASP A 293 -23.07 -5.57 4.63
N PHE A 294 -21.81 -5.24 4.31
CA PHE A 294 -21.09 -5.86 3.20
C PHE A 294 -20.84 -7.34 3.44
N ASP A 295 -21.41 -8.20 2.58
CA ASP A 295 -21.23 -9.65 2.64
C ASP A 295 -19.97 -10.10 1.88
N ALA A 296 -18.87 -10.16 2.61
CA ALA A 296 -17.58 -10.56 2.05
C ALA A 296 -17.57 -12.00 1.49
N LYS A 297 -18.38 -12.91 2.08
CA LYS A 297 -18.47 -14.30 1.59
C LYS A 297 -19.23 -14.37 0.27
N LYS A 298 -20.33 -13.65 0.15
CA LYS A 298 -21.09 -13.55 -1.10
C LYS A 298 -20.26 -12.94 -2.22
N PHE A 299 -19.49 -11.88 -1.91
CA PHE A 299 -18.55 -11.27 -2.85
C PHE A 299 -17.49 -12.29 -3.30
N TYR A 300 -16.93 -13.07 -2.37
CA TYR A 300 -15.97 -14.13 -2.69
C TYR A 300 -16.57 -15.12 -3.69
N ASP A 301 -17.78 -15.64 -3.43
CA ASP A 301 -18.43 -16.63 -4.28
C ASP A 301 -18.74 -16.07 -5.69
N LYS A 302 -19.17 -14.81 -5.81
CA LYS A 302 -19.38 -14.13 -7.10
C LYS A 302 -18.07 -14.01 -7.90
N CYS A 303 -16.98 -13.60 -7.26
CA CYS A 303 -15.69 -13.52 -7.90
C CYS A 303 -15.19 -14.89 -8.40
N ILE A 304 -15.32 -15.94 -7.59
CA ILE A 304 -14.95 -17.30 -7.99
C ILE A 304 -15.78 -17.77 -9.20
N ALA A 305 -17.09 -17.51 -9.21
CA ALA A 305 -17.97 -17.85 -10.32
C ALA A 305 -17.56 -17.12 -11.62
N ALA A 306 -17.08 -15.88 -11.52
CA ALA A 306 -16.56 -15.08 -12.63
C ALA A 306 -15.09 -15.41 -13.01
N ASN A 307 -14.46 -16.39 -12.36
CA ASN A 307 -13.02 -16.71 -12.51
C ASN A 307 -12.09 -15.53 -12.19
N ILE A 308 -12.49 -14.68 -11.25
CA ILE A 308 -11.75 -13.53 -10.73
C ILE A 308 -11.24 -13.84 -9.33
N LEU A 309 -9.96 -13.59 -9.04
CA LEU A 309 -9.38 -13.80 -7.72
C LEU A 309 -9.88 -12.73 -6.73
N PRO A 310 -10.65 -13.10 -5.68
CA PRO A 310 -11.10 -12.15 -4.68
C PRO A 310 -10.02 -11.89 -3.63
N LEU A 311 -9.81 -10.62 -3.25
CA LEU A 311 -8.92 -10.25 -2.18
C LEU A 311 -9.53 -9.17 -1.29
N ALA A 312 -9.35 -9.32 0.02
CA ALA A 312 -9.57 -8.25 0.98
C ALA A 312 -8.21 -7.64 1.34
N ARG A 313 -8.13 -6.32 1.42
CA ARG A 313 -6.91 -5.64 1.88
C ARG A 313 -7.17 -4.61 2.96
N MET A 314 -6.14 -4.30 3.72
CA MET A 314 -6.06 -3.11 4.54
C MET A 314 -4.86 -2.29 4.09
N VAL A 315 -5.07 -1.01 3.76
CA VAL A 315 -3.97 -0.13 3.35
C VAL A 315 -3.27 0.42 4.59
N CYS A 316 -1.98 0.19 4.70
CA CYS A 316 -1.13 0.74 5.75
C CYS A 316 -0.33 1.91 5.19
N ASP A 317 -0.97 3.08 5.16
CA ASP A 317 -0.42 4.33 4.64
C ASP A 317 0.04 5.30 5.73
N TYR A 318 -0.19 4.93 7.00
CA TYR A 318 0.12 5.76 8.15
C TYR A 318 0.67 4.92 9.32
N PRO A 319 1.81 5.31 9.95
CA PRO A 319 2.48 4.49 10.97
C PRO A 319 1.67 4.18 12.23
N LYS A 320 0.67 5.02 12.55
CA LYS A 320 -0.21 4.83 13.72
C LYS A 320 -1.54 4.16 13.37
N LYS A 321 -1.78 3.81 12.11
CA LYS A 321 -3.04 3.18 11.72
C LYS A 321 -3.25 1.89 12.50
N LYS A 322 -4.40 1.75 13.16
CA LYS A 322 -4.78 0.51 13.84
C LYS A 322 -4.89 -0.62 12.81
N LEU A 323 -4.16 -1.70 13.04
CA LEU A 323 -3.98 -2.79 12.07
C LEU A 323 -5.09 -3.86 12.11
N VAL A 324 -6.24 -3.58 12.73
CA VAL A 324 -7.22 -4.65 12.93
C VAL A 324 -8.59 -4.24 12.41
N ARG A 325 -8.98 -4.82 11.29
CA ARG A 325 -10.38 -5.12 11.03
C ARG A 325 -10.53 -6.63 10.84
N GLU A 326 -11.44 -7.21 11.60
CA GLU A 326 -11.76 -8.62 11.57
C GLU A 326 -12.92 -8.87 10.61
N PHE A 327 -12.95 -10.05 10.01
CA PHE A 327 -14.14 -10.58 9.37
C PHE A 327 -15.15 -11.00 10.42
N GLY A 328 -16.44 -11.02 10.08
CA GLY A 328 -17.51 -11.42 10.99
C GLY A 328 -17.35 -12.85 11.53
N ASP A 329 -16.75 -13.73 10.73
CA ASP A 329 -16.54 -15.13 11.08
C ASP A 329 -15.19 -15.65 10.59
N GLU A 330 -14.75 -16.80 11.17
CA GLU A 330 -13.46 -17.41 10.86
C GLU A 330 -13.47 -18.11 9.48
N GLU A 331 -14.63 -18.57 9.00
CA GLU A 331 -14.74 -19.21 7.68
C GLU A 331 -14.41 -18.19 6.58
N THR A 332 -15.06 -17.03 6.60
CA THR A 332 -14.77 -15.92 5.67
C THR A 332 -13.33 -15.45 5.77
N ALA A 333 -12.81 -15.26 7.00
CA ALA A 333 -11.41 -14.90 7.21
C ALA A 333 -10.45 -15.93 6.58
N SER A 334 -10.77 -17.23 6.69
CA SER A 334 -9.97 -18.31 6.12
C SER A 334 -9.93 -18.27 4.60
N LEU A 335 -11.05 -17.96 3.93
CA LEU A 335 -11.11 -17.83 2.47
C LEU A 335 -10.17 -16.72 1.96
N TYR A 336 -10.21 -15.54 2.58
CA TYR A 336 -9.35 -14.42 2.18
C TYR A 336 -7.89 -14.59 2.59
N ARG A 337 -7.62 -15.34 3.64
CA ARG A 337 -6.26 -15.77 4.00
C ARG A 337 -5.70 -16.71 2.94
N GLU A 338 -6.51 -17.68 2.48
CA GLU A 338 -6.12 -18.61 1.43
C GLU A 338 -5.79 -17.88 0.12
N THR A 339 -6.60 -16.90 -0.30
CA THR A 339 -6.31 -16.11 -1.50
C THR A 339 -5.05 -15.25 -1.34
N THR A 340 -4.79 -14.68 -0.16
CA THR A 340 -3.55 -13.94 0.13
C THR A 340 -2.33 -14.86 -0.02
N PHE A 341 -2.37 -16.05 0.56
CA PHE A 341 -1.28 -17.02 0.42
C PHE A 341 -1.15 -17.54 -1.02
N ALA A 342 -2.25 -17.57 -1.79
CA ALA A 342 -2.17 -17.92 -3.20
C ALA A 342 -1.42 -16.86 -4.03
N VAL A 343 -1.55 -15.57 -3.71
CA VAL A 343 -0.71 -14.50 -4.33
C VAL A 343 0.76 -14.70 -3.98
N ILE A 344 1.08 -15.01 -2.72
CA ILE A 344 2.46 -15.30 -2.28
C ILE A 344 3.00 -16.52 -3.03
N GLY A 345 2.22 -17.58 -3.13
CA GLY A 345 2.59 -18.81 -3.86
C GLY A 345 2.79 -18.56 -5.36
N HIS A 346 1.95 -17.73 -5.96
CA HIS A 346 2.15 -17.28 -7.34
C HIS A 346 3.51 -16.57 -7.52
N GLU A 347 3.84 -15.62 -6.64
CA GLU A 347 5.12 -14.90 -6.70
C GLU A 347 6.32 -15.86 -6.58
N ILE A 348 6.24 -16.82 -5.66
CA ILE A 348 7.29 -17.82 -5.46
C ILE A 348 7.46 -18.67 -6.71
N SER A 349 6.37 -19.30 -7.20
CA SER A 349 6.41 -20.18 -8.37
C SER A 349 6.87 -19.47 -9.62
N SER A 350 6.29 -18.29 -9.91
CA SER A 350 6.64 -17.52 -11.11
C SER A 350 8.04 -16.88 -11.03
N SER A 351 8.61 -16.76 -9.82
CA SER A 351 10.02 -16.35 -9.64
C SER A 351 11.00 -17.48 -9.98
N LEU A 352 10.61 -18.73 -9.75
CA LEU A 352 11.38 -19.92 -10.14
C LEU A 352 11.26 -20.16 -11.65
N ASP A 353 10.02 -20.30 -12.14
CA ASP A 353 9.69 -20.38 -13.57
C ASP A 353 8.47 -19.53 -13.90
N ALA A 354 8.57 -18.74 -14.98
CA ALA A 354 7.45 -17.90 -15.44
C ALA A 354 6.24 -18.73 -15.87
N CYS A 355 6.47 -19.97 -16.32
CA CYS A 355 5.40 -20.89 -16.74
C CYS A 355 4.63 -21.49 -15.56
N ASP A 356 5.15 -21.37 -14.32
CA ASP A 356 4.55 -21.95 -13.11
C ASP A 356 3.68 -20.94 -12.33
N GLY A 357 3.42 -19.77 -12.89
CA GLY A 357 2.54 -18.77 -12.25
C GLY A 357 1.07 -19.18 -12.29
N MET A 358 0.29 -18.75 -11.29
CA MET A 358 -1.14 -19.08 -11.10
C MET A 358 -2.03 -18.81 -12.35
N PHE A 359 -1.63 -17.86 -13.19
CA PHE A 359 -2.34 -17.47 -14.41
C PHE A 359 -1.52 -17.71 -15.68
N SER A 360 -0.50 -18.57 -15.62
CA SER A 360 0.23 -19.00 -16.81
C SER A 360 -0.61 -19.93 -17.68
N GLY A 361 -0.31 -20.01 -18.97
CA GLY A 361 -1.03 -20.90 -19.90
C GLY A 361 -1.00 -22.35 -19.45
N ILE A 362 0.17 -22.84 -19.01
CA ILE A 362 0.35 -24.23 -18.52
C ILE A 362 -0.53 -24.49 -17.29
N THR A 363 -0.53 -23.56 -16.31
CA THR A 363 -1.34 -23.71 -15.10
C THR A 363 -2.84 -23.69 -15.42
N LEU A 364 -3.27 -22.83 -16.35
CA LEU A 364 -4.69 -22.74 -16.76
C LEU A 364 -5.15 -24.02 -17.48
N GLU A 365 -4.28 -24.64 -18.26
CA GLU A 365 -4.57 -25.91 -18.95
C GLU A 365 -4.70 -27.06 -17.96
N HIS A 366 -3.77 -27.20 -17.01
CA HIS A 366 -3.74 -28.31 -16.04
C HIS A 366 -4.69 -28.12 -14.87
N THR A 367 -4.99 -26.89 -14.50
CA THR A 367 -5.85 -26.55 -13.35
C THR A 367 -6.81 -25.40 -13.75
N PRO A 368 -7.84 -25.68 -14.54
CA PRO A 368 -8.74 -24.65 -15.06
C PRO A 368 -9.59 -23.98 -13.96
N SER A 369 -9.92 -24.70 -12.89
CA SER A 369 -10.69 -24.18 -11.77
C SER A 369 -9.89 -23.17 -10.94
N LEU A 370 -10.40 -21.93 -10.81
CA LEU A 370 -9.76 -20.91 -9.96
C LEU A 370 -9.67 -21.38 -8.49
N LYS A 371 -10.71 -22.04 -7.99
CA LYS A 371 -10.73 -22.56 -6.60
C LYS A 371 -9.62 -23.59 -6.35
N GLU A 372 -9.34 -24.45 -7.33
CA GLU A 372 -8.24 -25.41 -7.22
C GLU A 372 -6.89 -24.72 -7.32
N ARG A 373 -6.74 -23.72 -8.21
CA ARG A 373 -5.52 -22.90 -8.30
C ARG A 373 -5.26 -22.16 -6.99
N ILE A 374 -6.28 -21.57 -6.38
CA ILE A 374 -6.14 -20.92 -5.06
C ILE A 374 -5.59 -21.92 -4.03
N ARG A 375 -6.17 -23.11 -3.93
CA ARG A 375 -5.70 -24.14 -3.00
C ARG A 375 -4.27 -24.61 -3.29
N LEU A 376 -3.93 -24.78 -4.54
CA LEU A 376 -2.58 -25.18 -4.94
C LEU A 376 -1.55 -24.13 -4.53
N PHE A 377 -1.78 -22.89 -4.97
CA PHE A 377 -0.84 -21.79 -4.75
C PHE A 377 -0.80 -21.33 -3.28
N SER A 378 -1.91 -21.43 -2.54
CA SER A 378 -1.88 -21.14 -1.10
C SER A 378 -0.98 -22.09 -0.31
N ARG A 379 -0.96 -23.38 -0.68
CA ARG A 379 -0.04 -24.36 -0.08
C ARG A 379 1.42 -24.03 -0.38
N ILE A 380 1.72 -23.57 -1.60
CA ILE A 380 3.07 -23.12 -1.96
C ILE A 380 3.42 -21.86 -1.14
N GLY A 381 2.50 -20.92 -1.04
CA GLY A 381 2.69 -19.68 -0.27
C GLY A 381 2.96 -19.94 1.22
N LEU A 382 2.22 -20.86 1.83
CA LEU A 382 2.42 -21.27 3.23
C LEU A 382 3.77 -21.95 3.48
N LYS A 383 4.25 -22.75 2.52
CA LYS A 383 5.57 -23.41 2.60
C LYS A 383 6.71 -22.47 2.20
N GLY A 384 6.39 -21.26 1.74
CA GLY A 384 7.35 -20.34 1.18
C GLY A 384 8.46 -19.86 2.12
N SER A 385 8.27 -19.96 3.44
CA SER A 385 9.35 -19.75 4.42
C SER A 385 10.53 -20.71 4.21
N ASP A 386 10.25 -21.94 3.81
CA ASP A 386 11.26 -22.98 3.60
C ASP A 386 11.94 -22.87 2.22
N LEU A 387 11.18 -22.41 1.19
CA LEU A 387 11.65 -22.26 -0.19
C LEU A 387 12.43 -20.96 -0.43
N LYS A 388 12.23 -19.93 0.38
CA LYS A 388 12.94 -18.65 0.26
C LYS A 388 14.37 -18.69 0.82
N THR A 389 14.79 -19.81 1.38
CA THR A 389 16.16 -20.06 1.84
C THR A 389 17.06 -20.63 0.75
N LEU A 390 16.52 -21.07 -0.37
CA LEU A 390 17.23 -21.48 -1.57
C LEU A 390 17.44 -20.28 -2.52
#